data_e07ff000e4dbfe9bc485029dea5abed4
#
_entry.id   e07ff000e4dbfe9bc485029dea5abed4
#
_cell.length_a   1.000
_cell.length_b   1.000
_cell.length_c   1.000
_cell.angle_alpha   90.00
_cell.angle_beta   90.00
_cell.angle_gamma   90.00
#
_symmetry.space_group_name_H-M   'P 1'
#
loop_
_entity.id
_entity.type
_entity.pdbx_description
1 polymer ?
#
loop_
_entity_poly.entity_id
_entity_poly.type
_entity_poly.pdbx_seq_one_letter_code
_entity_poly.pdbx_strand_id
1 'polypeptide(L)'
;MSRQYYLLNEPFCLRGYEMLPYGLLHRPDNSIGFVDKDTFWALSLCDGKTDCSLPIFPEKVRSILPELVKKGIARVCEYGAALTADQQYRKYENRYIRTAHWSITGKCNYRCRHCYMSAPEAKLGELSHETIMDLIRQIDECGITQVSLTGGEPLVRSDFEDIVRELSSRKIRITQIYSNGFLVNEKLLDMLEGYGQKPEFNMSYDGDEGMHDWLRGIDRAGEIVLKAFDLCAQRGFPTGSELCLHQRNKHLLRQSINTLGAHGVSSCKVNPVSETELWLRTTGEHASIEIEELFEIYLDYVPHFFEDGMPLSLMLGGFFWGGKGRRDYRVPFEKYPADADCSRMTLCGHARNTLYLSPEGRMLPCLSLSSFDEIQKDFPLVTEIGLKTGLTDSSYMKLIDTRLEELWEVNKTCGSCQYRTRCGGSCRASALCTPGNDLMGCDRAACLYFGGHYDQKLREKLSGIAEIS
;
A
#
# COMPACT_ATOMS: atom_id res chain seq x y z
N MET A 1 6.96 -28.04 -42.27
CA MET A 1 6.56 -26.77 -41.64
C MET A 1 7.81 -25.93 -41.49
N SER A 2 7.76 -24.63 -41.76
CA SER A 2 8.89 -23.70 -41.50
C SER A 2 9.12 -23.60 -40.02
N ARG A 3 10.38 -23.60 -39.60
CA ARG A 3 10.75 -23.40 -38.20
C ARG A 3 10.22 -22.06 -37.70
N GLN A 4 9.76 -22.02 -36.46
CA GLN A 4 9.21 -20.81 -35.83
C GLN A 4 9.86 -20.55 -34.49
N TYR A 5 10.46 -19.36 -34.35
CA TYR A 5 11.13 -18.91 -33.13
C TYR A 5 10.46 -17.65 -32.60
N TYR A 6 10.33 -17.57 -31.29
CA TYR A 6 9.76 -16.44 -30.60
C TYR A 6 10.74 -15.90 -29.56
N LEU A 7 10.68 -14.62 -29.30
CA LEU A 7 11.48 -13.97 -28.26
C LEU A 7 10.58 -13.12 -27.38
N LEU A 8 10.71 -13.25 -26.08
CA LEU A 8 10.06 -12.38 -25.10
C LEU A 8 10.53 -10.94 -25.31
N ASN A 9 9.61 -9.98 -25.44
CA ASN A 9 9.95 -8.59 -25.63
C ASN A 9 10.46 -7.97 -24.32
N GLU A 10 11.42 -7.06 -24.41
CA GLU A 10 11.58 -6.07 -23.37
C GLU A 10 10.31 -5.22 -23.32
N PRO A 11 9.75 -4.92 -22.19
CA PRO A 11 10.31 -4.98 -20.84
C PRO A 11 9.80 -6.16 -19.97
N PHE A 12 9.46 -7.28 -20.54
CA PHE A 12 8.91 -8.42 -19.80
C PHE A 12 9.99 -9.36 -19.28
N CYS A 13 9.80 -9.88 -18.04
CA CYS A 13 10.72 -10.80 -17.38
C CYS A 13 9.92 -11.94 -16.72
N LEU A 14 10.49 -13.14 -16.68
CA LEU A 14 9.86 -14.30 -16.04
C LEU A 14 10.28 -14.41 -14.57
N ARG A 15 9.30 -14.57 -13.69
CA ARG A 15 9.52 -14.68 -12.24
C ARG A 15 8.67 -15.79 -11.64
N GLY A 16 9.13 -16.35 -10.54
CA GLY A 16 8.36 -17.31 -9.75
C GLY A 16 8.65 -17.17 -8.28
N TYR A 17 7.67 -17.51 -7.46
CA TYR A 17 7.75 -17.47 -6.00
C TYR A 17 7.20 -18.77 -5.43
N GLU A 18 7.42 -19.01 -4.15
CA GLU A 18 6.73 -20.08 -3.45
C GLU A 18 5.21 -19.93 -3.62
N MET A 19 4.50 -21.00 -3.94
CA MET A 19 3.06 -21.04 -4.25
C MET A 19 2.60 -20.28 -5.51
N LEU A 20 3.43 -19.41 -6.10
CA LEU A 20 3.12 -18.62 -7.29
C LEU A 20 4.26 -18.71 -8.33
N PRO A 21 4.52 -19.89 -8.94
CA PRO A 21 5.70 -20.12 -9.76
C PRO A 21 5.65 -19.49 -11.16
N TYR A 22 4.51 -18.94 -11.60
CA TYR A 22 4.28 -18.54 -12.99
C TYR A 22 3.96 -17.05 -13.10
N GLY A 23 4.97 -16.20 -12.91
CA GLY A 23 4.84 -14.74 -12.93
C GLY A 23 5.46 -14.11 -14.18
N LEU A 24 4.79 -13.11 -14.72
CA LEU A 24 5.26 -12.21 -15.77
C LEU A 24 5.40 -10.80 -15.17
N LEU A 25 6.64 -10.35 -15.01
CA LEU A 25 6.98 -9.02 -14.53
C LEU A 25 7.04 -8.04 -15.70
N HIS A 26 6.40 -6.89 -15.58
CA HIS A 26 6.50 -5.75 -16.48
C HIS A 26 7.38 -4.66 -15.84
N ARG A 27 8.56 -4.42 -16.38
CA ARG A 27 9.58 -3.55 -15.77
C ARG A 27 9.22 -2.07 -15.67
N PRO A 28 8.50 -1.43 -16.59
CA PRO A 28 8.19 -0.01 -16.50
C PRO A 28 7.45 0.40 -15.23
N ASP A 29 6.58 -0.46 -14.73
CA ASP A 29 5.80 -0.23 -13.50
C ASP A 29 6.11 -1.24 -12.39
N ASN A 30 7.01 -2.19 -12.66
CA ASN A 30 7.35 -3.31 -11.79
C ASN A 30 6.11 -4.10 -11.29
N SER A 31 5.08 -4.17 -12.11
CA SER A 31 3.90 -5.01 -11.86
C SER A 31 4.17 -6.47 -12.23
N ILE A 32 3.63 -7.40 -11.46
CA ILE A 32 3.71 -8.84 -11.74
C ILE A 32 2.29 -9.38 -11.90
N GLY A 33 2.02 -9.96 -13.07
CA GLY A 33 0.84 -10.76 -13.33
C GLY A 33 1.16 -12.24 -13.19
N PHE A 34 0.31 -13.01 -12.49
CA PHE A 34 0.46 -14.45 -12.43
C PHE A 34 -0.45 -15.10 -13.48
N VAL A 35 0.09 -16.08 -14.20
CA VAL A 35 -0.57 -16.77 -15.32
C VAL A 35 -0.70 -18.26 -15.01
N ASP A 36 -1.51 -18.95 -15.80
CA ASP A 36 -1.61 -20.42 -15.73
C ASP A 36 -0.35 -21.11 -16.28
N LYS A 37 -0.24 -22.41 -16.01
CA LYS A 37 0.91 -23.23 -16.39
C LYS A 37 1.15 -23.26 -17.90
N ASP A 38 0.10 -23.34 -18.71
CA ASP A 38 0.24 -23.44 -20.17
C ASP A 38 0.71 -22.11 -20.77
N THR A 39 0.16 -21.01 -20.27
CA THR A 39 0.60 -19.66 -20.64
C THR A 39 2.06 -19.42 -20.24
N PHE A 40 2.45 -19.82 -19.03
CA PHE A 40 3.84 -19.68 -18.60
C PHE A 40 4.80 -20.57 -19.42
N TRP A 41 4.35 -21.77 -19.80
CA TRP A 41 5.14 -22.62 -20.68
C TRP A 41 5.33 -21.96 -22.05
N ALA A 42 4.27 -21.41 -22.67
CA ALA A 42 4.40 -20.66 -23.92
C ALA A 42 5.38 -19.47 -23.79
N LEU A 43 5.30 -18.69 -22.69
CA LEU A 43 6.25 -17.62 -22.38
C LEU A 43 7.69 -18.12 -22.27
N SER A 44 7.90 -19.30 -21.67
CA SER A 44 9.23 -19.90 -21.53
C SER A 44 9.83 -20.39 -22.86
N LEU A 45 8.99 -20.67 -23.85
CA LEU A 45 9.43 -21.01 -25.22
C LEU A 45 9.84 -19.76 -26.03
N CYS A 46 9.57 -18.56 -25.55
CA CYS A 46 9.97 -17.32 -26.21
C CYS A 46 11.44 -16.96 -25.87
N ASP A 47 12.37 -17.89 -26.13
CA ASP A 47 13.78 -17.78 -25.82
C ASP A 47 14.69 -17.48 -27.04
N GLY A 48 14.10 -17.41 -28.25
CA GLY A 48 14.79 -17.21 -29.52
C GLY A 48 15.56 -18.42 -30.03
N LYS A 49 15.48 -19.57 -29.38
CA LYS A 49 16.26 -20.78 -29.70
C LYS A 49 15.39 -22.00 -29.92
N THR A 50 14.27 -22.10 -29.22
CA THR A 50 13.34 -23.24 -29.28
C THR A 50 12.47 -23.14 -30.53
N ASP A 51 12.50 -24.18 -31.39
CA ASP A 51 11.60 -24.28 -32.54
C ASP A 51 10.20 -24.66 -32.07
N CYS A 52 9.32 -23.67 -32.00
CA CYS A 52 7.95 -23.85 -31.52
C CYS A 52 7.00 -24.54 -32.57
N SER A 53 7.48 -24.80 -33.78
CA SER A 53 6.73 -25.55 -34.79
C SER A 53 6.69 -27.07 -34.53
N LEU A 54 7.54 -27.54 -33.64
CA LEU A 54 7.70 -28.98 -33.35
C LEU A 54 6.43 -29.52 -32.68
N PRO A 55 5.96 -30.72 -33.12
CA PRO A 55 4.74 -31.36 -32.60
C PRO A 55 4.86 -31.91 -31.17
N ILE A 56 6.07 -31.87 -30.60
CA ILE A 56 6.29 -32.24 -29.19
C ILE A 56 5.62 -31.27 -28.20
N PHE A 57 5.34 -30.02 -28.61
CA PHE A 57 4.61 -29.08 -27.79
C PHE A 57 3.10 -29.21 -27.96
N PRO A 58 2.34 -29.24 -26.86
CA PRO A 58 0.87 -29.34 -26.92
C PRO A 58 0.29 -28.23 -27.80
N GLU A 59 -0.76 -28.54 -28.56
CA GLU A 59 -1.44 -27.55 -29.40
C GLU A 59 -1.93 -26.34 -28.61
N LYS A 60 -2.45 -26.56 -27.39
CA LYS A 60 -2.87 -25.50 -26.47
C LYS A 60 -1.72 -24.50 -26.17
N VAL A 61 -0.50 -24.98 -25.94
CA VAL A 61 0.68 -24.11 -25.69
C VAL A 61 1.07 -23.36 -26.95
N ARG A 62 1.08 -24.07 -28.11
CA ARG A 62 1.42 -23.44 -29.40
C ARG A 62 0.41 -22.38 -29.82
N SER A 63 -0.88 -22.55 -29.54
CA SER A 63 -1.92 -21.57 -29.86
C SER A 63 -1.84 -20.27 -29.04
N ILE A 64 -1.16 -20.28 -27.90
CA ILE A 64 -0.92 -19.10 -27.08
C ILE A 64 0.14 -18.17 -27.68
N LEU A 65 1.15 -18.71 -28.38
CA LEU A 65 2.27 -17.91 -28.91
C LEU A 65 1.84 -16.76 -29.84
N PRO A 66 0.95 -16.95 -30.83
CA PRO A 66 0.43 -15.84 -31.64
C PRO A 66 -0.31 -14.78 -30.81
N GLU A 67 -1.03 -15.18 -29.76
CA GLU A 67 -1.71 -14.22 -28.87
C GLU A 67 -0.71 -13.40 -28.04
N LEU A 68 0.41 -13.98 -27.61
CA LEU A 68 1.50 -13.24 -26.96
C LEU A 68 2.10 -12.18 -27.88
N VAL A 69 2.26 -12.50 -29.18
CA VAL A 69 2.73 -11.57 -30.19
C VAL A 69 1.73 -10.44 -30.40
N LYS A 70 0.44 -10.77 -30.55
CA LYS A 70 -0.64 -9.79 -30.71
C LYS A 70 -0.73 -8.81 -29.52
N LYS A 71 -0.46 -9.30 -28.30
CA LYS A 71 -0.42 -8.49 -27.08
C LYS A 71 0.90 -7.70 -26.89
N GLY A 72 1.86 -7.84 -27.80
CA GLY A 72 3.16 -7.20 -27.68
C GLY A 72 4.07 -7.76 -26.57
N ILE A 73 3.74 -8.93 -26.02
CA ILE A 73 4.52 -9.59 -24.97
C ILE A 73 5.72 -10.34 -25.57
N ALA A 74 5.55 -10.92 -26.75
CA ALA A 74 6.59 -11.59 -27.50
C ALA A 74 6.63 -11.10 -28.96
N ARG A 75 7.67 -11.48 -29.70
CA ARG A 75 7.78 -11.27 -31.16
C ARG A 75 8.30 -12.51 -31.84
N VAL A 76 7.98 -12.68 -33.11
CA VAL A 76 8.64 -13.63 -33.98
C VAL A 76 10.08 -13.17 -34.22
N CYS A 77 11.04 -14.07 -34.21
CA CYS A 77 12.44 -13.76 -34.41
C CYS A 77 13.17 -14.82 -35.25
N GLU A 78 14.41 -14.54 -35.66
CA GLU A 78 15.30 -15.51 -36.23
C GLU A 78 15.95 -16.38 -35.12
N TYR A 79 16.38 -17.56 -35.48
CA TYR A 79 17.13 -18.44 -34.57
C TYR A 79 18.40 -17.75 -34.05
N GLY A 80 18.62 -17.88 -32.75
CA GLY A 80 19.81 -17.33 -32.07
C GLY A 80 19.59 -15.99 -31.41
N ALA A 81 18.41 -15.36 -31.53
CA ALA A 81 18.03 -14.24 -30.68
C ALA A 81 18.09 -14.67 -29.19
N ALA A 82 18.49 -13.75 -28.30
CA ALA A 82 18.74 -14.12 -26.91
C ALA A 82 18.03 -13.19 -25.94
N LEU A 83 17.52 -13.76 -24.86
CA LEU A 83 17.01 -13.03 -23.70
C LEU A 83 18.15 -12.36 -22.94
N THR A 84 17.90 -11.17 -22.44
CA THR A 84 18.80 -10.54 -21.44
C THR A 84 18.79 -11.35 -20.15
N ALA A 85 19.79 -11.18 -19.31
CA ALA A 85 19.87 -11.87 -18.02
C ALA A 85 18.65 -11.58 -17.12
N ASP A 86 18.09 -10.37 -17.20
CA ASP A 86 16.91 -9.97 -16.42
C ASP A 86 15.61 -10.62 -16.94
N GLN A 87 15.51 -10.90 -18.24
CA GLN A 87 14.34 -11.54 -18.82
C GLN A 87 14.23 -13.04 -18.49
N GLN A 88 15.35 -13.69 -18.18
CA GLN A 88 15.40 -15.10 -17.84
C GLN A 88 14.56 -15.39 -16.58
N TYR A 89 14.03 -16.62 -16.53
CA TYR A 89 13.27 -17.06 -15.37
C TYR A 89 14.12 -17.08 -14.11
N ARG A 90 13.66 -16.33 -13.09
CA ARG A 90 14.24 -16.33 -11.76
C ARG A 90 13.18 -16.78 -10.76
N LYS A 91 13.49 -17.85 -10.02
CA LYS A 91 12.64 -18.38 -8.96
C LYS A 91 13.17 -17.91 -7.60
N TYR A 92 12.25 -17.38 -6.79
CA TYR A 92 12.47 -17.04 -5.39
C TYR A 92 11.83 -18.10 -4.51
N GLU A 93 12.47 -18.46 -3.43
CA GLU A 93 12.00 -19.51 -2.52
C GLU A 93 11.11 -19.01 -1.40
N ASN A 94 10.87 -17.69 -1.35
CA ASN A 94 9.99 -17.03 -0.41
C ASN A 94 8.59 -16.78 -1.00
N ARG A 95 7.64 -16.45 -0.13
CA ARG A 95 6.31 -15.98 -0.54
C ARG A 95 6.41 -14.67 -1.31
N TYR A 96 5.51 -14.48 -2.27
CA TYR A 96 5.41 -13.23 -3.01
C TYR A 96 4.97 -12.08 -2.10
N ILE A 97 5.74 -11.01 -2.11
CA ILE A 97 5.39 -9.69 -1.59
C ILE A 97 5.66 -8.68 -2.70
N ARG A 98 4.69 -7.82 -3.01
CA ARG A 98 4.84 -6.83 -4.07
C ARG A 98 5.64 -5.62 -3.63
N THR A 99 5.34 -5.11 -2.42
CA THR A 99 5.87 -3.84 -1.93
C THR A 99 6.39 -3.98 -0.50
N ALA A 100 7.58 -3.47 -0.23
CA ALA A 100 8.03 -3.20 1.12
C ALA A 100 7.70 -1.73 1.47
N HIS A 101 6.79 -1.53 2.42
CA HIS A 101 6.52 -0.24 3.03
C HIS A 101 7.53 -0.06 4.17
N TRP A 102 8.49 0.83 4.02
CA TRP A 102 9.68 0.86 4.84
C TRP A 102 9.88 2.19 5.55
N SER A 103 9.84 2.16 6.88
CA SER A 103 10.28 3.27 7.72
C SER A 103 11.81 3.24 7.82
N ILE A 104 12.48 4.05 7.00
CA ILE A 104 13.95 4.05 6.94
C ILE A 104 14.61 4.81 8.10
N THR A 105 13.84 5.58 8.88
CA THR A 105 14.33 6.33 10.05
C THR A 105 13.21 6.55 11.06
N GLY A 106 13.57 6.58 12.35
CA GLY A 106 12.69 7.06 13.41
C GLY A 106 12.83 8.55 13.70
N LYS A 107 13.79 9.27 13.06
CA LYS A 107 14.01 10.71 13.24
C LYS A 107 13.03 11.54 12.43
N CYS A 108 12.67 12.73 12.93
CA CYS A 108 11.81 13.66 12.23
C CYS A 108 12.19 15.11 12.59
N ASN A 109 11.99 16.02 11.64
CA ASN A 109 12.13 17.46 11.84
C ASN A 109 10.85 18.14 12.37
N TYR A 110 9.70 17.42 12.43
CA TYR A 110 8.43 17.91 12.98
C TYR A 110 8.17 17.38 14.39
N ARG A 111 7.18 17.97 15.09
CA ARG A 111 6.79 17.64 16.46
C ARG A 111 5.29 17.40 16.55
N CYS A 112 4.79 16.55 15.66
CA CYS A 112 3.35 16.26 15.56
C CYS A 112 2.78 15.74 16.88
N ARG A 113 1.68 16.35 17.34
CA ARG A 113 1.02 16.01 18.61
C ARG A 113 0.47 14.59 18.67
N HIS A 114 0.10 14.04 17.50
CA HIS A 114 -0.45 12.70 17.33
C HIS A 114 0.57 11.66 16.86
N CYS A 115 1.87 11.96 16.90
CA CYS A 115 2.90 11.09 16.37
C CYS A 115 2.96 9.76 17.13
N TYR A 116 2.57 8.67 16.48
CA TYR A 116 2.60 7.33 17.07
C TYR A 116 4.03 6.81 17.31
N MET A 117 5.00 7.31 16.53
CA MET A 117 6.42 6.94 16.67
C MET A 117 7.17 7.76 17.72
N SER A 118 6.57 8.80 18.27
CA SER A 118 7.29 9.82 19.09
C SER A 118 8.58 10.27 18.40
N ALA A 119 8.51 10.55 17.09
CA ALA A 119 9.67 10.79 16.23
C ALA A 119 10.57 11.97 16.67
N PRO A 120 10.06 13.06 17.31
CA PRO A 120 10.93 14.11 17.82
C PRO A 120 11.94 13.60 18.86
N GLU A 121 11.59 12.53 19.59
CA GLU A 121 12.42 11.92 20.62
C GLU A 121 13.31 10.79 20.02
N ALA A 122 13.16 10.49 18.72
CA ALA A 122 13.86 9.43 17.99
C ALA A 122 13.80 8.06 18.70
N LYS A 123 12.68 7.77 19.38
CA LYS A 123 12.48 6.57 20.21
C LYS A 123 12.79 5.26 19.47
N LEU A 124 12.46 5.20 18.17
CA LEU A 124 12.66 3.99 17.34
C LEU A 124 14.03 3.96 16.63
N GLY A 125 14.88 4.95 16.86
CA GLY A 125 16.25 4.98 16.32
C GLY A 125 16.32 5.03 14.80
N GLU A 126 17.43 4.50 14.27
CA GLU A 126 17.74 4.47 12.84
C GLU A 126 18.80 3.39 12.59
N LEU A 127 18.56 2.52 11.62
CA LEU A 127 19.55 1.53 11.20
C LEU A 127 20.75 2.21 10.53
N SER A 128 21.94 1.60 10.67
CA SER A 128 23.16 2.09 10.04
C SER A 128 23.06 2.06 8.51
N HIS A 129 23.90 2.83 7.85
CA HIS A 129 24.01 2.83 6.39
C HIS A 129 24.26 1.42 5.84
N GLU A 130 25.18 0.67 6.43
CA GLU A 130 25.55 -0.67 5.99
C GLU A 130 24.36 -1.63 6.12
N THR A 131 23.60 -1.53 7.20
CA THR A 131 22.40 -2.35 7.43
C THR A 131 21.30 -2.02 6.42
N ILE A 132 21.11 -0.73 6.10
CA ILE A 132 20.15 -0.30 5.07
C ILE A 132 20.54 -0.85 3.70
N MET A 133 21.83 -0.76 3.30
CA MET A 133 22.31 -1.29 2.03
C MET A 133 22.14 -2.82 1.96
N ASP A 134 22.40 -3.53 3.07
CA ASP A 134 22.16 -4.97 3.15
C ASP A 134 20.69 -5.33 3.03
N LEU A 135 19.80 -4.57 3.66
CA LEU A 135 18.35 -4.79 3.52
C LEU A 135 17.85 -4.54 2.10
N ILE A 136 18.39 -3.55 1.39
CA ILE A 136 18.06 -3.33 -0.04
C ILE A 136 18.50 -4.55 -0.86
N ARG A 137 19.68 -5.12 -0.59
CA ARG A 137 20.13 -6.38 -1.22
C ARG A 137 19.15 -7.53 -0.93
N GLN A 138 18.74 -7.70 0.32
CA GLN A 138 17.79 -8.75 0.72
C GLN A 138 16.40 -8.55 0.07
N ILE A 139 15.93 -7.30 -0.09
CA ILE A 139 14.69 -6.97 -0.81
C ILE A 139 14.75 -7.46 -2.27
N ASP A 140 15.89 -7.21 -2.97
CA ASP A 140 16.12 -7.72 -4.33
C ASP A 140 16.19 -9.26 -4.37
N GLU A 141 16.91 -9.86 -3.42
CA GLU A 141 17.06 -11.32 -3.32
C GLU A 141 15.74 -12.05 -3.02
N CYS A 142 14.79 -11.38 -2.38
CA CYS A 142 13.43 -11.86 -2.17
C CYS A 142 12.47 -11.55 -3.33
N GLY A 143 12.94 -10.87 -4.38
CA GLY A 143 12.13 -10.53 -5.55
C GLY A 143 11.07 -9.47 -5.28
N ILE A 144 11.24 -8.65 -4.26
CA ILE A 144 10.38 -7.50 -3.99
C ILE A 144 10.81 -6.38 -4.94
N THR A 145 9.91 -5.94 -5.79
CA THR A 145 10.23 -5.01 -6.90
C THR A 145 9.82 -3.58 -6.64
N GLN A 146 9.12 -3.32 -5.54
CA GLN A 146 8.61 -2.01 -5.19
C GLN A 146 8.85 -1.70 -3.72
N VAL A 147 9.14 -0.43 -3.41
CA VAL A 147 9.23 0.07 -2.04
C VAL A 147 8.41 1.35 -1.90
N SER A 148 7.84 1.57 -0.72
CA SER A 148 7.33 2.88 -0.28
C SER A 148 8.20 3.32 0.89
N LEU A 149 8.78 4.51 0.82
CA LEU A 149 9.66 5.03 1.86
C LEU A 149 8.88 5.92 2.83
N THR A 150 9.05 5.68 4.11
CA THR A 150 8.44 6.43 5.19
C THR A 150 9.37 6.47 6.41
N GLY A 151 8.87 6.88 7.56
CA GLY A 151 9.59 6.91 8.82
C GLY A 151 9.02 7.97 9.75
N GLY A 152 9.88 8.61 10.53
CA GLY A 152 9.57 9.93 11.08
C GLY A 152 9.43 10.92 9.92
N GLU A 153 10.57 11.28 9.33
CA GLU A 153 10.64 11.96 8.02
C GLU A 153 11.79 11.33 7.21
N PRO A 154 11.52 10.61 6.13
CA PRO A 154 12.57 9.89 5.39
C PRO A 154 13.63 10.83 4.80
N LEU A 155 13.25 12.06 4.45
CA LEU A 155 14.14 13.02 3.81
C LEU A 155 15.17 13.67 4.77
N VAL A 156 15.08 13.43 6.09
CA VAL A 156 16.13 13.90 7.04
C VAL A 156 17.35 12.98 7.09
N ARG A 157 17.25 11.76 6.50
CA ARG A 157 18.41 10.85 6.43
C ARG A 157 19.51 11.45 5.56
N SER A 158 20.73 11.50 6.10
CA SER A 158 21.88 12.04 5.36
C SER A 158 22.30 11.19 4.17
N ASP A 159 21.99 9.89 4.18
CA ASP A 159 22.28 8.91 3.13
C ASP A 159 21.05 8.59 2.24
N PHE A 160 20.03 9.46 2.23
CA PHE A 160 18.81 9.25 1.44
C PHE A 160 19.10 9.09 -0.07
N GLU A 161 20.03 9.88 -0.62
CA GLU A 161 20.44 9.75 -2.02
C GLU A 161 21.10 8.40 -2.31
N ASP A 162 21.92 7.89 -1.40
CA ASP A 162 22.55 6.58 -1.54
C ASP A 162 21.51 5.45 -1.56
N ILE A 163 20.48 5.56 -0.72
CA ILE A 163 19.33 4.63 -0.71
C ILE A 163 18.62 4.65 -2.07
N VAL A 164 18.31 5.84 -2.60
CA VAL A 164 17.66 5.99 -3.92
C VAL A 164 18.52 5.38 -5.03
N ARG A 165 19.83 5.67 -5.02
CA ARG A 165 20.79 5.14 -5.99
C ARG A 165 20.86 3.61 -5.97
N GLU A 166 20.95 3.01 -4.76
CA GLU A 166 21.03 1.56 -4.61
C GLU A 166 19.73 0.87 -5.04
N LEU A 167 18.56 1.38 -4.65
CA LEU A 167 17.27 0.88 -5.11
C LEU A 167 17.16 0.94 -6.64
N SER A 168 17.57 2.05 -7.25
CA SER A 168 17.51 2.24 -8.71
C SER A 168 18.47 1.30 -9.44
N SER A 169 19.69 1.09 -8.93
CA SER A 169 20.67 0.17 -9.50
C SER A 169 20.15 -1.27 -9.57
N ARG A 170 19.31 -1.68 -8.61
CA ARG A 170 18.65 -2.99 -8.52
C ARG A 170 17.30 -3.03 -9.24
N LYS A 171 16.93 -1.95 -9.93
CA LYS A 171 15.62 -1.83 -10.61
C LYS A 171 14.43 -1.97 -9.66
N ILE A 172 14.59 -1.62 -8.39
CA ILE A 172 13.52 -1.54 -7.42
C ILE A 172 12.91 -0.14 -7.53
N ARG A 173 11.59 -0.11 -7.77
CA ARG A 173 10.86 1.15 -7.93
C ARG A 173 10.47 1.72 -6.58
N ILE A 174 10.73 2.99 -6.35
CA ILE A 174 10.13 3.75 -5.26
C ILE A 174 8.75 4.19 -5.72
N THR A 175 7.70 3.60 -5.15
CA THR A 175 6.31 3.90 -5.53
C THR A 175 5.77 5.12 -4.82
N GLN A 176 6.11 5.28 -3.54
CA GLN A 176 5.66 6.39 -2.70
C GLN A 176 6.76 6.87 -1.76
N ILE A 177 6.76 8.15 -1.47
CA ILE A 177 7.51 8.78 -0.37
C ILE A 177 6.50 9.47 0.54
N TYR A 178 6.39 9.01 1.78
CA TYR A 178 5.59 9.65 2.80
C TYR A 178 6.42 10.72 3.49
N SER A 179 6.00 11.97 3.39
CA SER A 179 6.77 13.13 3.86
C SER A 179 5.87 14.18 4.50
N ASN A 180 6.43 15.02 5.36
CA ASN A 180 5.78 16.23 5.86
C ASN A 180 5.88 17.42 4.88
N GLY A 181 6.57 17.25 3.75
CA GLY A 181 6.72 18.24 2.70
C GLY A 181 7.84 19.28 2.92
N PHE A 182 8.38 19.40 4.13
CA PHE A 182 9.34 20.47 4.47
C PHE A 182 10.63 20.45 3.64
N LEU A 183 11.11 19.26 3.29
CA LEU A 183 12.36 19.08 2.54
C LEU A 183 12.13 18.83 1.04
N VAL A 184 10.88 18.87 0.59
CA VAL A 184 10.57 18.75 -0.84
C VAL A 184 10.96 20.02 -1.57
N ASN A 185 11.90 19.91 -2.51
CA ASN A 185 12.45 21.02 -3.28
C ASN A 185 12.94 20.54 -4.66
N GLU A 186 13.30 21.49 -5.54
CA GLU A 186 13.78 21.19 -6.90
C GLU A 186 14.95 20.20 -6.92
N LYS A 187 15.95 20.40 -6.04
CA LYS A 187 17.13 19.53 -5.97
C LYS A 187 16.77 18.07 -5.67
N LEU A 188 15.80 17.84 -4.77
CA LEU A 188 15.30 16.48 -4.48
C LEU A 188 14.63 15.88 -5.69
N LEU A 189 13.76 16.64 -6.37
CA LEU A 189 13.05 16.15 -7.54
C LEU A 189 14.00 15.86 -8.71
N ASP A 190 14.99 16.72 -8.96
CA ASP A 190 16.05 16.50 -9.95
C ASP A 190 16.85 15.24 -9.65
N MET A 191 17.20 15.00 -8.40
CA MET A 191 17.92 13.80 -7.96
C MET A 191 17.09 12.55 -8.22
N LEU A 192 15.81 12.53 -7.85
CA LEU A 192 14.92 11.39 -8.08
C LEU A 192 14.76 11.09 -9.58
N GLU A 193 14.52 12.11 -10.41
CA GLU A 193 14.43 11.97 -11.87
C GLU A 193 15.75 11.48 -12.46
N GLY A 194 16.90 11.98 -11.97
CA GLY A 194 18.22 11.54 -12.38
C GLY A 194 18.49 10.06 -12.17
N TYR A 195 17.89 9.46 -11.14
CA TYR A 195 17.91 8.02 -10.89
C TYR A 195 16.74 7.25 -11.53
N GLY A 196 15.92 7.90 -12.35
CA GLY A 196 14.76 7.28 -13.01
C GLY A 196 13.61 6.95 -12.06
N GLN A 197 13.56 7.57 -10.88
CA GLN A 197 12.50 7.40 -9.90
C GLN A 197 11.49 8.56 -9.99
N LYS A 198 10.21 8.22 -10.04
CA LYS A 198 9.11 9.20 -10.02
C LYS A 198 8.02 8.74 -9.04
N PRO A 199 8.31 8.75 -7.74
CA PRO A 199 7.36 8.32 -6.71
C PRO A 199 6.19 9.27 -6.59
N GLU A 200 5.08 8.76 -6.05
CA GLU A 200 4.02 9.60 -5.49
C GLU A 200 4.50 10.18 -4.15
N PHE A 201 4.42 11.50 -4.00
CA PHE A 201 4.61 12.13 -2.69
C PHE A 201 3.29 12.12 -1.93
N ASN A 202 3.24 11.32 -0.85
CA ASN A 202 2.11 11.29 0.06
C ASN A 202 2.41 12.20 1.25
N MET A 203 1.80 13.41 1.25
CA MET A 203 2.08 14.42 2.26
C MET A 203 0.83 14.71 3.10
N SER A 204 1.04 14.99 4.38
CA SER A 204 -0.07 15.23 5.29
C SER A 204 -0.64 16.65 5.15
N TYR A 205 -1.98 16.77 5.23
CA TYR A 205 -2.66 18.07 5.36
C TYR A 205 -3.93 17.92 6.19
N ASP A 206 -4.03 18.62 7.33
CA ASP A 206 -5.02 18.37 8.37
C ASP A 206 -6.01 19.51 8.61
N GLY A 207 -6.16 20.40 7.65
CA GLY A 207 -7.05 21.56 7.74
C GLY A 207 -6.39 22.84 7.24
N ASP A 208 -6.95 24.00 7.59
CA ASP A 208 -6.34 25.28 7.28
C ASP A 208 -4.94 25.41 7.93
N GLU A 209 -4.21 26.46 7.56
CA GLU A 209 -2.82 26.67 8.00
C GLU A 209 -2.68 26.64 9.52
N GLY A 210 -3.60 27.28 10.24
CA GLY A 210 -3.55 27.33 11.70
C GLY A 210 -3.78 25.97 12.36
N MET A 211 -4.69 25.16 11.83
CA MET A 211 -4.99 23.83 12.36
C MET A 211 -3.91 22.83 12.02
N HIS A 212 -3.41 22.85 10.80
CA HIS A 212 -2.30 21.99 10.38
C HIS A 212 -1.04 22.31 11.20
N ASP A 213 -0.67 23.56 11.32
CA ASP A 213 0.48 24.02 12.11
C ASP A 213 0.38 23.57 13.57
N TRP A 214 -0.82 23.74 14.17
CA TRP A 214 -1.06 23.28 15.54
C TRP A 214 -0.84 21.76 15.67
N LEU A 215 -1.42 20.94 14.76
CA LEU A 215 -1.31 19.50 14.84
C LEU A 215 0.12 19.01 14.60
N ARG A 216 0.84 19.65 13.66
CA ARG A 216 2.21 19.28 13.26
C ARG A 216 3.29 19.86 14.18
N GLY A 217 2.95 20.86 15.03
CA GLY A 217 3.85 21.47 15.98
C GLY A 217 4.98 22.30 15.34
N ILE A 218 4.73 22.83 14.15
CA ILE A 218 5.66 23.64 13.36
C ILE A 218 4.89 24.81 12.75
N ASP A 219 5.40 26.02 12.92
CA ASP A 219 4.83 27.23 12.33
C ASP A 219 4.94 27.18 10.80
N ARG A 220 3.88 27.59 10.11
CA ARG A 220 3.77 27.63 8.65
C ARG A 220 3.86 26.23 7.96
N ALA A 221 3.63 25.15 8.68
CA ALA A 221 3.64 23.80 8.11
C ALA A 221 2.60 23.66 6.99
N GLY A 222 1.41 24.28 7.16
CA GLY A 222 0.34 24.30 6.15
C GLY A 222 0.78 24.98 4.85
N GLU A 223 1.38 26.17 4.94
CA GLU A 223 1.91 26.88 3.76
C GLU A 223 3.03 26.07 3.06
N ILE A 224 3.90 25.47 3.86
CA ILE A 224 5.04 24.69 3.34
C ILE A 224 4.54 23.47 2.56
N VAL A 225 3.62 22.69 3.10
CA VAL A 225 3.13 21.48 2.43
C VAL A 225 2.30 21.82 1.17
N LEU A 226 1.51 22.90 1.18
CA LEU A 226 0.77 23.33 -0.02
C LEU A 226 1.73 23.75 -1.13
N LYS A 227 2.82 24.46 -0.82
CA LYS A 227 3.88 24.75 -1.80
C LYS A 227 4.58 23.49 -2.33
N ALA A 228 4.78 22.49 -1.47
CA ALA A 228 5.36 21.22 -1.89
C ALA A 228 4.42 20.47 -2.85
N PHE A 229 3.10 20.49 -2.63
CA PHE A 229 2.13 19.95 -3.59
C PHE A 229 2.19 20.67 -4.93
N ASP A 230 2.19 22.02 -4.92
CA ASP A 230 2.29 22.82 -6.16
C ASP A 230 3.57 22.51 -6.94
N LEU A 231 4.70 22.39 -6.26
CA LEU A 231 5.98 22.06 -6.87
C LEU A 231 5.93 20.65 -7.51
N CYS A 232 5.44 19.66 -6.77
CA CYS A 232 5.29 18.29 -7.29
C CYS A 232 4.37 18.26 -8.53
N ALA A 233 3.24 18.97 -8.48
CA ALA A 233 2.31 19.07 -9.62
C ALA A 233 2.96 19.72 -10.85
N GLN A 234 3.70 20.81 -10.68
CA GLN A 234 4.45 21.50 -11.76
C GLN A 234 5.50 20.58 -12.41
N ARG A 235 6.18 19.75 -11.62
CA ARG A 235 7.18 18.77 -12.08
C ARG A 235 6.57 17.44 -12.52
N GLY A 236 5.23 17.29 -12.42
CA GLY A 236 4.49 16.10 -12.82
C GLY A 236 4.78 14.87 -11.94
N PHE A 237 5.18 15.07 -10.68
CA PHE A 237 5.18 14.02 -9.67
C PHE A 237 3.76 13.80 -9.15
N PRO A 238 3.28 12.54 -9.09
CA PRO A 238 1.99 12.26 -8.47
C PRO A 238 2.00 12.66 -6.99
N THR A 239 0.85 13.10 -6.49
CA THR A 239 0.69 13.48 -5.08
C THR A 239 -0.54 12.86 -4.47
N GLY A 240 -0.40 12.38 -3.23
CA GLY A 240 -1.47 11.97 -2.35
C GLY A 240 -1.41 12.74 -1.04
N SER A 241 -2.49 12.69 -0.26
CA SER A 241 -2.52 13.27 1.08
C SER A 241 -3.13 12.33 2.09
N GLU A 242 -2.67 12.44 3.34
CA GLU A 242 -3.35 11.87 4.50
C GLU A 242 -3.81 13.00 5.42
N LEU A 243 -5.09 12.92 5.84
CA LEU A 243 -5.72 13.85 6.77
C LEU A 243 -6.08 13.10 8.05
N CYS A 244 -5.55 13.55 9.19
CA CYS A 244 -5.89 13.05 10.50
C CYS A 244 -7.05 13.86 11.09
N LEU A 245 -8.26 13.26 11.12
CA LEU A 245 -9.47 13.91 11.60
C LEU A 245 -9.62 13.76 13.11
N HIS A 246 -9.97 14.88 13.78
CA HIS A 246 -10.17 14.94 15.23
C HIS A 246 -11.22 16.01 15.59
N GLN A 247 -11.62 16.11 16.85
CA GLN A 247 -12.70 17.03 17.30
C GLN A 247 -12.49 18.48 16.86
N ARG A 248 -11.23 18.96 16.82
CA ARG A 248 -10.95 20.36 16.50
C ARG A 248 -10.98 20.66 14.99
N ASN A 249 -10.73 19.67 14.09
CA ASN A 249 -10.69 19.92 12.64
C ASN A 249 -11.83 19.25 11.85
N LYS A 250 -12.73 18.50 12.50
CA LYS A 250 -13.82 17.78 11.82
C LYS A 250 -14.69 18.68 10.92
N HIS A 251 -14.87 19.94 11.31
CA HIS A 251 -15.63 20.95 10.56
C HIS A 251 -14.88 21.47 9.32
N LEU A 252 -13.57 21.22 9.21
CA LEU A 252 -12.74 21.63 8.07
C LEU A 252 -12.63 20.57 6.99
N LEU A 253 -13.25 19.40 7.13
CA LEU A 253 -13.10 18.27 6.21
C LEU A 253 -13.36 18.67 4.74
N ARG A 254 -14.53 19.30 4.46
CA ARG A 254 -14.90 19.74 3.09
C ARG A 254 -13.90 20.76 2.55
N GLN A 255 -13.54 21.76 3.34
CA GLN A 255 -12.57 22.78 2.96
C GLN A 255 -11.22 22.16 2.65
N SER A 256 -10.73 21.24 3.50
CA SER A 256 -9.43 20.57 3.31
C SER A 256 -9.37 19.77 2.02
N ILE A 257 -10.42 19.00 1.71
CA ILE A 257 -10.48 18.21 0.47
C ILE A 257 -10.49 19.11 -0.75
N ASN A 258 -11.23 20.22 -0.73
CA ASN A 258 -11.28 21.18 -1.83
C ASN A 258 -9.93 21.92 -2.00
N THR A 259 -9.28 22.31 -0.90
CA THR A 259 -7.93 22.89 -0.93
C THR A 259 -6.93 21.93 -1.57
N LEU A 260 -6.90 20.67 -1.13
CA LEU A 260 -6.02 19.66 -1.72
C LEU A 260 -6.28 19.48 -3.23
N GLY A 261 -7.55 19.42 -3.65
CA GLY A 261 -7.92 19.37 -5.07
C GLY A 261 -7.42 20.56 -5.87
N ALA A 262 -7.51 21.77 -5.32
CA ALA A 262 -7.02 23.01 -5.95
C ALA A 262 -5.49 23.04 -6.11
N HIS A 263 -4.75 22.39 -5.21
CA HIS A 263 -3.29 22.22 -5.28
C HIS A 263 -2.85 20.96 -6.07
N GLY A 264 -3.75 20.37 -6.87
CA GLY A 264 -3.42 19.29 -7.79
C GLY A 264 -3.27 17.91 -7.15
N VAL A 265 -3.61 17.74 -5.89
CA VAL A 265 -3.52 16.44 -5.20
C VAL A 265 -4.47 15.44 -5.85
N SER A 266 -3.96 14.23 -6.10
CA SER A 266 -4.68 13.18 -6.82
C SER A 266 -5.56 12.33 -5.93
N SER A 267 -5.17 12.16 -4.67
CA SER A 267 -5.85 11.29 -3.71
C SER A 267 -5.74 11.82 -2.27
N CYS A 268 -6.75 11.57 -1.45
CA CYS A 268 -6.70 11.84 -0.02
C CYS A 268 -7.30 10.68 0.76
N LYS A 269 -6.60 10.26 1.81
CA LYS A 269 -7.10 9.30 2.79
C LYS A 269 -7.35 10.02 4.10
N VAL A 270 -8.57 9.92 4.60
CA VAL A 270 -8.99 10.49 5.88
C VAL A 270 -9.05 9.39 6.92
N ASN A 271 -8.30 9.54 8.00
CA ASN A 271 -8.30 8.64 9.14
C ASN A 271 -8.58 9.44 10.42
N PRO A 272 -9.27 8.86 11.43
CA PRO A 272 -9.34 9.49 12.73
C PRO A 272 -7.98 9.48 13.40
N VAL A 273 -7.70 10.48 14.23
CA VAL A 273 -6.54 10.48 15.11
C VAL A 273 -6.65 9.35 16.11
N SER A 274 -5.58 8.59 16.28
CA SER A 274 -5.44 7.64 17.39
C SER A 274 -4.91 8.36 18.63
N GLU A 275 -5.55 8.16 19.78
CA GLU A 275 -5.06 8.68 21.06
C GLU A 275 -3.83 7.88 21.51
N THR A 276 -2.66 8.46 21.25
CA THR A 276 -1.39 7.94 21.75
C THR A 276 -1.06 8.60 23.10
N GLU A 277 -0.11 8.03 23.83
CA GLU A 277 0.41 8.67 25.05
C GLU A 277 0.95 10.11 24.77
N LEU A 278 1.61 10.29 23.63
CA LEU A 278 2.08 11.61 23.19
C LEU A 278 0.92 12.57 22.96
N TRP A 279 -0.17 12.10 22.32
CA TRP A 279 -1.38 12.89 22.10
C TRP A 279 -1.95 13.40 23.43
N LEU A 280 -2.21 12.50 24.39
CA LEU A 280 -2.77 12.84 25.69
C LEU A 280 -1.86 13.81 26.48
N ARG A 281 -0.53 13.57 26.45
CA ARG A 281 0.46 14.44 27.11
C ARG A 281 0.53 15.84 26.49
N THR A 282 0.39 15.95 25.17
CA THR A 282 0.58 17.23 24.45
C THR A 282 -0.68 18.05 24.30
N THR A 283 -1.85 17.42 24.28
CA THR A 283 -3.14 18.11 24.12
C THR A 283 -3.89 18.27 25.43
N GLY A 284 -3.69 17.37 26.38
CA GLY A 284 -4.43 17.33 27.65
C GLY A 284 -5.93 17.04 27.48
N GLU A 285 -6.39 16.64 26.29
CA GLU A 285 -7.78 16.48 25.93
C GLU A 285 -8.00 15.16 25.19
N HIS A 286 -9.13 14.51 25.46
CA HIS A 286 -9.66 13.45 24.61
C HIS A 286 -10.33 14.09 23.39
N ALA A 287 -9.54 14.34 22.34
CA ALA A 287 -10.01 14.99 21.12
C ALA A 287 -10.12 14.01 19.94
N SER A 288 -10.07 12.72 20.20
CA SER A 288 -10.47 11.69 19.22
C SER A 288 -11.97 11.78 18.93
N ILE A 289 -12.36 11.30 17.78
CA ILE A 289 -13.76 11.22 17.38
C ILE A 289 -14.22 9.79 17.61
N GLU A 290 -15.31 9.59 18.37
CA GLU A 290 -15.92 8.27 18.50
C GLU A 290 -16.39 7.76 17.13
N ILE A 291 -16.36 6.44 16.94
CA ILE A 291 -16.61 5.82 15.61
C ILE A 291 -18.01 6.17 15.09
N GLU A 292 -19.01 6.21 15.99
CA GLU A 292 -20.39 6.59 15.69
C GLU A 292 -20.46 8.02 15.12
N GLU A 293 -19.85 8.97 15.81
CA GLU A 293 -19.77 10.36 15.38
C GLU A 293 -19.01 10.49 14.07
N LEU A 294 -17.91 9.76 13.91
CA LEU A 294 -17.12 9.74 12.69
C LEU A 294 -17.96 9.29 11.48
N PHE A 295 -18.78 8.26 11.65
CA PHE A 295 -19.64 7.78 10.57
C PHE A 295 -20.76 8.76 10.21
N GLU A 296 -21.31 9.48 11.17
CA GLU A 296 -22.27 10.56 10.89
C GLU A 296 -21.59 11.72 10.14
N ILE A 297 -20.36 12.13 10.53
CA ILE A 297 -19.58 13.13 9.79
C ILE A 297 -19.33 12.67 8.34
N TYR A 298 -18.97 11.42 8.14
CA TYR A 298 -18.73 10.89 6.79
C TYR A 298 -20.02 10.83 5.97
N LEU A 299 -21.11 10.37 6.58
CA LEU A 299 -22.41 10.27 5.92
C LEU A 299 -22.93 11.65 5.49
N ASP A 300 -22.71 12.69 6.30
CA ASP A 300 -23.08 14.06 5.96
C ASP A 300 -22.18 14.65 4.88
N TYR A 301 -20.89 14.33 4.90
CA TYR A 301 -19.93 14.90 3.96
C TYR A 301 -20.01 14.28 2.55
N VAL A 302 -20.30 12.98 2.43
CA VAL A 302 -20.19 12.27 1.13
C VAL A 302 -21.02 12.91 0.00
N PRO A 303 -22.27 13.39 0.17
CA PRO A 303 -22.97 14.13 -0.89
C PRO A 303 -22.22 15.38 -1.36
N HIS A 304 -21.61 16.12 -0.42
CA HIS A 304 -20.83 17.33 -0.75
C HIS A 304 -19.60 17.02 -1.59
N PHE A 305 -18.98 15.85 -1.43
CA PHE A 305 -17.90 15.41 -2.29
C PHE A 305 -18.32 15.35 -3.77
N PHE A 306 -19.53 14.87 -4.04
CA PHE A 306 -20.10 14.83 -5.40
C PHE A 306 -20.56 16.21 -5.90
N GLU A 307 -21.12 17.05 -5.01
CA GLU A 307 -21.47 18.45 -5.32
C GLU A 307 -20.24 19.27 -5.73
N ASP A 308 -19.10 19.07 -5.05
CA ASP A 308 -17.84 19.75 -5.29
C ASP A 308 -17.08 19.19 -6.52
N GLY A 309 -17.69 18.26 -7.27
CA GLY A 309 -17.15 17.74 -8.53
C GLY A 309 -16.06 16.69 -8.37
N MET A 310 -15.96 16.03 -7.20
CA MET A 310 -14.98 14.96 -6.92
C MET A 310 -13.54 15.40 -7.22
N PRO A 311 -12.99 16.38 -6.48
CA PRO A 311 -11.75 17.08 -6.84
C PRO A 311 -10.50 16.17 -6.83
N LEU A 312 -10.56 15.07 -6.10
CA LEU A 312 -9.51 14.06 -5.94
C LEU A 312 -10.13 12.68 -5.68
N SER A 313 -9.34 11.61 -5.69
CA SER A 313 -9.80 10.30 -5.21
C SER A 313 -9.83 10.31 -3.67
N LEU A 314 -10.98 10.03 -3.07
CA LEU A 314 -11.21 10.13 -1.62
C LEU A 314 -11.41 8.76 -0.99
N MET A 315 -10.73 8.52 0.14
CA MET A 315 -10.98 7.37 1.00
C MET A 315 -11.29 7.83 2.43
N LEU A 316 -12.48 7.53 2.91
CA LEU A 316 -12.91 7.77 4.30
C LEU A 316 -12.81 6.46 5.09
N GLY A 317 -11.61 6.08 5.49
CA GLY A 317 -11.36 4.80 6.16
C GLY A 317 -11.95 3.61 5.41
N GLY A 318 -12.66 2.73 6.13
CA GLY A 318 -13.42 1.61 5.54
C GLY A 318 -14.81 1.98 5.03
N PHE A 319 -15.27 3.21 5.27
CA PHE A 319 -16.65 3.66 5.09
C PHE A 319 -16.99 3.99 3.62
N PHE A 320 -16.09 4.71 2.93
CA PHE A 320 -16.35 5.21 1.58
C PHE A 320 -15.06 5.33 0.78
N TRP A 321 -15.14 5.04 -0.52
CA TRP A 321 -14.13 5.37 -1.51
C TRP A 321 -14.79 5.92 -2.77
N GLY A 322 -14.35 7.09 -3.25
CA GLY A 322 -14.80 7.71 -4.49
C GLY A 322 -13.62 8.14 -5.36
N GLY A 323 -13.72 7.93 -6.67
CA GLY A 323 -12.69 8.29 -7.64
C GLY A 323 -12.77 9.76 -8.08
N LYS A 324 -11.62 10.38 -8.39
CA LYS A 324 -11.55 11.74 -8.96
C LYS A 324 -12.37 11.83 -10.24
N GLY A 325 -13.31 12.77 -10.30
CA GLY A 325 -14.17 13.02 -11.47
C GLY A 325 -15.16 11.89 -11.78
N ARG A 326 -15.35 10.90 -10.89
CA ARG A 326 -16.21 9.72 -11.13
C ARG A 326 -17.43 9.74 -10.22
N ARG A 327 -18.62 9.44 -10.77
CA ARG A 327 -19.87 9.34 -10.01
C ARG A 327 -20.20 7.92 -9.55
N ASP A 328 -19.17 7.09 -9.35
CA ASP A 328 -19.29 5.79 -8.73
C ASP A 328 -18.51 5.75 -7.41
N TYR A 329 -18.93 4.88 -6.50
CA TYR A 329 -18.28 4.71 -5.21
C TYR A 329 -18.20 3.24 -4.80
N ARG A 330 -17.30 2.95 -3.86
CA ARG A 330 -17.15 1.65 -3.19
C ARG A 330 -17.20 1.82 -1.69
N VAL A 331 -17.53 0.73 -1.04
CA VAL A 331 -17.50 0.64 0.43
C VAL A 331 -16.44 -0.38 0.83
N PRO A 332 -15.26 0.04 1.32
CA PRO A 332 -14.19 -0.89 1.66
C PRO A 332 -14.51 -1.89 2.78
N PHE A 333 -15.51 -1.61 3.64
CA PHE A 333 -16.02 -2.59 4.60
C PHE A 333 -16.78 -3.74 3.93
N GLU A 334 -17.35 -3.54 2.74
CA GLU A 334 -18.04 -4.57 1.96
C GLU A 334 -17.05 -5.29 1.05
N LYS A 335 -16.39 -6.32 1.59
CA LYS A 335 -15.28 -7.02 0.87
C LYS A 335 -15.76 -8.03 -0.15
N TYR A 336 -16.86 -8.72 0.14
CA TYR A 336 -17.37 -9.79 -0.71
C TYR A 336 -18.89 -9.69 -0.88
N PRO A 337 -19.45 -10.17 -2.00
CA PRO A 337 -20.89 -10.39 -2.14
C PRO A 337 -21.43 -11.28 -1.02
N ALA A 338 -22.70 -11.10 -0.64
CA ALA A 338 -23.29 -11.80 0.49
C ALA A 338 -23.33 -13.34 0.31
N ASP A 339 -23.41 -13.79 -0.92
CA ASP A 339 -23.48 -15.20 -1.35
C ASP A 339 -22.12 -15.79 -1.74
N ALA A 340 -21.04 -15.04 -1.61
CA ALA A 340 -19.71 -15.52 -2.00
C ALA A 340 -19.18 -16.59 -1.03
N ASP A 341 -18.59 -17.64 -1.55
CA ASP A 341 -17.74 -18.55 -0.76
C ASP A 341 -16.34 -17.93 -0.60
N CYS A 342 -16.16 -17.20 0.48
CA CYS A 342 -14.90 -16.55 0.82
C CYS A 342 -14.15 -17.22 1.98
N SER A 343 -14.62 -18.38 2.46
CA SER A 343 -14.06 -19.10 3.63
C SER A 343 -12.55 -19.30 3.54
N ARG A 344 -12.05 -19.65 2.36
CA ARG A 344 -10.63 -19.90 2.08
C ARG A 344 -9.83 -18.66 1.71
N MET A 345 -10.45 -17.48 1.66
CA MET A 345 -9.73 -16.23 1.41
C MET A 345 -8.87 -15.88 2.61
N THR A 346 -7.74 -15.21 2.35
CA THR A 346 -6.86 -14.74 3.41
C THR A 346 -7.56 -13.74 4.31
N LEU A 347 -7.31 -13.85 5.61
CA LEU A 347 -7.85 -12.94 6.62
C LEU A 347 -7.44 -11.49 6.37
N CYS A 348 -6.17 -11.27 5.96
CA CYS A 348 -5.66 -9.94 5.64
C CYS A 348 -5.03 -9.90 4.24
N GLY A 349 -5.79 -9.45 3.23
CA GLY A 349 -5.30 -9.32 1.85
C GLY A 349 -4.16 -8.30 1.71
N HIS A 350 -4.10 -7.27 2.56
CA HIS A 350 -3.00 -6.29 2.57
C HIS A 350 -1.66 -6.96 2.89
N ALA A 351 -1.61 -7.75 3.96
CA ALA A 351 -0.39 -8.42 4.41
C ALA A 351 0.23 -9.37 3.38
N ARG A 352 -0.58 -9.89 2.42
CA ARG A 352 -0.07 -10.72 1.32
C ARG A 352 0.67 -9.94 0.23
N ASN A 353 0.40 -8.64 0.13
CA ASN A 353 0.95 -7.80 -0.94
C ASN A 353 1.98 -6.82 -0.42
N THR A 354 1.88 -6.44 0.84
CA THR A 354 2.72 -5.40 1.44
C THR A 354 3.28 -5.89 2.76
N LEU A 355 4.60 -5.81 2.87
CA LEU A 355 5.36 -5.97 4.10
C LEU A 355 5.65 -4.58 4.67
N TYR A 356 5.50 -4.37 5.97
CA TYR A 356 6.02 -3.18 6.63
C TYR A 356 7.33 -3.51 7.36
N LEU A 357 8.33 -2.65 7.19
CA LEU A 357 9.60 -2.67 7.93
C LEU A 357 9.69 -1.43 8.83
N SER A 358 9.83 -1.63 10.13
CA SER A 358 10.02 -0.55 11.10
C SER A 358 11.43 0.05 11.01
N PRO A 359 11.68 1.24 11.64
CA PRO A 359 13.02 1.85 11.67
C PRO A 359 14.10 0.98 12.31
N GLU A 360 13.74 0.05 13.16
CA GLU A 360 14.64 -0.91 13.82
C GLU A 360 14.77 -2.24 13.06
N GLY A 361 14.05 -2.40 11.93
CA GLY A 361 14.09 -3.60 11.09
C GLY A 361 13.09 -4.69 11.48
N ARG A 362 12.01 -4.37 12.21
CA ARG A 362 10.95 -5.33 12.54
C ARG A 362 10.02 -5.53 11.35
N MET A 363 9.73 -6.78 11.03
CA MET A 363 8.76 -7.16 9.98
C MET A 363 7.35 -7.16 10.56
N LEU A 364 6.47 -6.30 10.05
CA LEU A 364 5.08 -6.26 10.44
C LEU A 364 4.15 -6.40 9.22
N PRO A 365 2.96 -6.96 9.37
CA PRO A 365 1.99 -7.09 8.28
C PRO A 365 1.49 -5.77 7.72
N CYS A 366 1.50 -4.70 8.50
CA CYS A 366 1.17 -3.34 8.07
C CYS A 366 1.70 -2.29 9.06
N LEU A 367 1.76 -1.04 8.61
CA LEU A 367 2.15 0.11 9.42
C LEU A 367 1.29 0.26 10.69
N SER A 368 -0.02 0.05 10.60
CA SER A 368 -0.92 0.23 11.75
C SER A 368 -0.61 -0.69 12.94
N LEU A 369 0.04 -1.84 12.72
CA LEU A 369 0.48 -2.71 13.81
C LEU A 369 1.67 -2.14 14.59
N SER A 370 2.39 -1.17 14.04
CA SER A 370 3.50 -0.52 14.73
C SER A 370 3.08 0.39 15.91
N SER A 371 1.78 0.61 16.08
CA SER A 371 1.23 1.36 17.22
C SER A 371 0.94 0.49 18.45
N PHE A 372 1.15 -0.85 18.36
CA PHE A 372 0.83 -1.79 19.42
C PHE A 372 2.10 -2.51 19.92
N ASP A 373 2.79 -1.93 20.89
CA ASP A 373 4.11 -2.38 21.38
C ASP A 373 4.12 -3.88 21.79
N GLU A 374 3.07 -4.38 22.42
CA GLU A 374 3.02 -5.78 22.85
C GLU A 374 2.91 -6.74 21.64
N ILE A 375 2.10 -6.38 20.64
CA ILE A 375 1.92 -7.20 19.43
C ILE A 375 3.19 -7.21 18.57
N GLN A 376 3.90 -6.08 18.51
CA GLN A 376 5.14 -6.00 17.72
C GLN A 376 6.20 -7.01 18.17
N LYS A 377 6.27 -7.32 19.47
CA LYS A 377 7.26 -8.26 20.03
C LYS A 377 7.15 -9.67 19.44
N ASP A 378 5.97 -10.05 18.96
CA ASP A 378 5.73 -11.36 18.35
C ASP A 378 6.28 -11.46 16.91
N PHE A 379 6.69 -10.34 16.31
CA PHE A 379 7.19 -10.28 14.95
C PHE A 379 8.71 -10.16 14.89
N PRO A 380 9.37 -10.80 13.91
CA PRO A 380 10.82 -10.90 13.90
C PRO A 380 11.52 -9.60 13.47
N LEU A 381 12.77 -9.47 13.89
CA LEU A 381 13.72 -8.47 13.37
C LEU A 381 14.45 -9.05 12.14
N VAL A 382 14.37 -8.39 10.99
CA VAL A 382 15.08 -8.83 9.77
C VAL A 382 16.60 -8.79 9.93
N THR A 383 17.11 -7.96 10.83
CA THR A 383 18.53 -7.87 11.18
C THR A 383 19.05 -9.12 11.90
N GLU A 384 18.14 -9.91 12.51
CA GLU A 384 18.49 -11.14 13.24
C GLU A 384 18.30 -12.39 12.36
N ILE A 385 17.16 -12.47 11.64
CA ILE A 385 16.79 -13.70 10.93
C ILE A 385 16.96 -13.61 9.40
N GLY A 386 17.11 -12.39 8.86
CA GLY A 386 17.08 -12.12 7.43
C GLY A 386 15.68 -12.10 6.83
N LEU A 387 15.51 -11.31 5.77
CA LEU A 387 14.20 -11.10 5.13
C LEU A 387 13.65 -12.38 4.49
N LYS A 388 14.51 -13.19 3.86
CA LYS A 388 14.11 -14.46 3.24
C LYS A 388 13.51 -15.42 4.27
N THR A 389 14.17 -15.61 5.42
CA THR A 389 13.65 -16.44 6.52
C THR A 389 12.32 -15.89 7.01
N GLY A 390 12.21 -14.56 7.20
CA GLY A 390 10.98 -13.91 7.59
C GLY A 390 9.81 -14.19 6.64
N LEU A 391 10.06 -14.30 5.33
CA LEU A 391 9.07 -14.57 4.30
C LEU A 391 8.85 -16.05 3.98
N THR A 392 9.51 -16.98 4.69
CA THR A 392 9.34 -18.43 4.53
C THR A 392 8.84 -19.11 5.78
N ASP A 393 9.48 -18.86 6.91
CA ASP A 393 9.21 -19.56 8.19
C ASP A 393 9.35 -18.62 9.37
N SER A 394 8.32 -17.81 9.64
CA SER A 394 8.28 -16.93 10.82
C SER A 394 6.86 -16.67 11.29
N SER A 395 6.74 -16.01 12.45
CA SER A 395 5.45 -15.54 13.00
C SER A 395 4.72 -14.57 12.05
N TYR A 396 5.47 -13.83 11.23
CA TYR A 396 4.90 -12.98 10.17
C TYR A 396 4.03 -13.79 9.19
N MET A 397 4.48 -15.00 8.80
CA MET A 397 3.75 -15.85 7.85
C MET A 397 2.42 -16.38 8.41
N LYS A 398 2.29 -16.53 9.73
CA LYS A 398 1.05 -17.02 10.35
C LYS A 398 -0.15 -16.15 9.99
N LEU A 399 -0.03 -14.82 10.10
CA LEU A 399 -1.13 -13.93 9.75
C LEU A 399 -1.43 -13.94 8.23
N ILE A 400 -0.39 -14.06 7.39
CA ILE A 400 -0.55 -14.12 5.93
C ILE A 400 -1.29 -15.40 5.51
N ASP A 401 -1.03 -16.50 6.17
CA ASP A 401 -1.62 -17.79 5.85
C ASP A 401 -2.98 -18.03 6.50
N THR A 402 -3.34 -17.28 7.56
CA THR A 402 -4.64 -17.39 8.23
C THR A 402 -5.80 -17.11 7.27
N ARG A 403 -6.84 -17.96 7.32
CA ARG A 403 -8.04 -17.90 6.48
C ARG A 403 -9.24 -17.36 7.24
N LEU A 404 -10.26 -16.93 6.51
CA LEU A 404 -11.50 -16.45 7.12
C LEU A 404 -12.22 -17.54 7.91
N GLU A 405 -12.19 -18.79 7.45
CA GLU A 405 -12.78 -19.92 8.19
C GLU A 405 -12.16 -20.08 9.57
N GLU A 406 -10.84 -19.89 9.71
CA GLU A 406 -10.15 -19.95 11.00
C GLU A 406 -10.60 -18.82 11.96
N LEU A 407 -10.78 -17.59 11.44
CA LEU A 407 -11.37 -16.50 12.21
C LEU A 407 -12.78 -16.90 12.70
N TRP A 408 -13.61 -17.45 11.83
CA TRP A 408 -14.99 -17.81 12.18
C TRP A 408 -15.08 -18.97 13.18
N GLU A 409 -14.10 -19.87 13.16
CA GLU A 409 -13.99 -20.95 14.14
C GLU A 409 -13.57 -20.43 15.52
N VAL A 410 -12.57 -19.57 15.59
CA VAL A 410 -12.02 -19.03 16.83
C VAL A 410 -12.96 -17.97 17.43
N ASN A 411 -13.41 -17.01 16.61
CA ASN A 411 -14.28 -15.92 17.03
C ASN A 411 -15.75 -16.25 16.74
N LYS A 412 -16.47 -16.75 17.75
CA LYS A 412 -17.88 -17.17 17.59
C LYS A 412 -18.81 -16.02 17.25
N THR A 413 -18.51 -14.79 17.67
CA THR A 413 -19.28 -13.58 17.30
C THR A 413 -19.18 -13.36 15.80
N CYS A 414 -17.96 -13.39 15.23
CA CYS A 414 -17.77 -13.29 13.79
C CYS A 414 -18.36 -14.49 13.04
N GLY A 415 -18.19 -15.71 13.56
CA GLY A 415 -18.66 -16.96 12.93
C GLY A 415 -20.19 -17.06 12.81
N SER A 416 -20.94 -16.52 13.77
CA SER A 416 -22.41 -16.50 13.76
C SER A 416 -23.00 -15.22 13.14
N CYS A 417 -22.19 -14.24 12.76
CA CYS A 417 -22.65 -12.96 12.25
C CYS A 417 -23.29 -13.09 10.85
N GLN A 418 -24.48 -12.54 10.65
CA GLN A 418 -25.13 -12.52 9.34
C GLN A 418 -24.36 -11.75 8.25
N TYR A 419 -23.50 -10.83 8.66
CA TYR A 419 -22.65 -10.03 7.75
C TYR A 419 -21.25 -10.60 7.56
N ARG A 420 -20.92 -11.79 8.10
CA ARG A 420 -19.56 -12.34 8.11
C ARG A 420 -18.92 -12.41 6.73
N THR A 421 -19.68 -12.77 5.70
CA THR A 421 -19.22 -12.83 4.31
C THR A 421 -18.92 -11.44 3.77
N ARG A 422 -19.90 -10.52 3.85
CA ARG A 422 -19.72 -9.14 3.37
C ARG A 422 -18.57 -8.43 4.08
N CYS A 423 -18.46 -8.57 5.39
CA CYS A 423 -17.39 -8.01 6.22
C CYS A 423 -16.01 -8.62 5.93
N GLY A 424 -15.94 -9.96 5.67
CA GLY A 424 -14.68 -10.67 5.45
C GLY A 424 -13.63 -10.42 6.53
N GLY A 425 -14.06 -10.38 7.81
CA GLY A 425 -13.18 -10.13 8.96
C GLY A 425 -12.62 -8.71 9.08
N SER A 426 -12.81 -7.85 8.09
CA SER A 426 -12.37 -6.44 8.03
C SER A 426 -10.90 -6.20 8.41
N CYS A 427 -10.54 -5.20 9.21
CA CYS A 427 -9.15 -4.81 9.52
C CYS A 427 -8.64 -5.44 10.82
N ARG A 428 -7.51 -6.15 10.76
CA ARG A 428 -6.94 -6.82 11.95
C ARG A 428 -6.27 -5.83 12.91
N ALA A 429 -5.71 -4.74 12.41
CA ALA A 429 -5.20 -3.68 13.26
C ALA A 429 -6.34 -2.93 13.99
N SER A 430 -7.47 -2.69 13.30
CA SER A 430 -8.66 -2.11 13.93
C SER A 430 -9.26 -3.00 15.03
N ALA A 431 -9.18 -4.33 14.87
CA ALA A 431 -9.61 -5.26 15.92
C ALA A 431 -8.85 -5.04 17.25
N LEU A 432 -7.56 -4.70 17.18
CA LEU A 432 -6.73 -4.42 18.36
C LEU A 432 -7.07 -3.11 19.08
N CYS A 433 -7.79 -2.18 18.44
CA CYS A 433 -8.24 -0.95 19.09
C CYS A 433 -9.30 -1.21 20.18
N THR A 434 -9.89 -2.41 20.23
CA THR A 434 -10.81 -2.80 21.31
C THR A 434 -10.01 -3.45 22.43
N PRO A 435 -10.06 -2.92 23.68
CA PRO A 435 -9.30 -3.49 24.80
C PRO A 435 -9.59 -4.99 25.00
N GLY A 436 -8.53 -5.77 25.19
CA GLY A 436 -8.62 -7.22 25.39
C GLY A 436 -8.78 -8.07 24.12
N ASN A 437 -8.87 -7.44 22.95
CA ASN A 437 -8.85 -8.15 21.67
C ASN A 437 -7.41 -8.48 21.22
N ASP A 438 -7.33 -9.52 20.39
CA ASP A 438 -6.14 -9.89 19.62
C ASP A 438 -6.41 -9.74 18.11
N LEU A 439 -5.49 -10.22 17.28
CA LEU A 439 -5.63 -10.21 15.82
C LEU A 439 -6.84 -11.01 15.29
N MET A 440 -7.44 -11.89 16.10
CA MET A 440 -8.67 -12.65 15.78
C MET A 440 -9.92 -12.00 16.38
N GLY A 441 -9.81 -10.82 17.00
CA GLY A 441 -10.91 -10.06 17.57
C GLY A 441 -11.88 -9.47 16.51
N CYS A 442 -12.99 -8.90 16.97
CA CYS A 442 -13.93 -8.17 16.13
C CYS A 442 -13.37 -6.79 15.75
N ASP A 443 -13.49 -6.41 14.49
CA ASP A 443 -13.29 -5.01 14.08
C ASP A 443 -14.54 -4.19 14.44
N ARG A 444 -14.45 -3.39 15.52
CA ARG A 444 -15.56 -2.59 16.04
C ARG A 444 -16.15 -1.64 14.99
N ALA A 445 -15.30 -1.03 14.15
CA ALA A 445 -15.76 -0.11 13.11
C ALA A 445 -16.63 -0.83 12.07
N ALA A 446 -16.18 -1.98 11.58
CA ALA A 446 -16.99 -2.77 10.65
C ALA A 446 -18.26 -3.33 11.31
N CYS A 447 -18.18 -3.79 12.56
CA CYS A 447 -19.37 -4.24 13.31
C CYS A 447 -20.43 -3.14 13.44
N LEU A 448 -19.99 -1.91 13.75
CA LEU A 448 -20.86 -0.75 13.83
C LEU A 448 -21.44 -0.36 12.46
N TYR A 449 -20.60 -0.39 11.40
CA TYR A 449 -21.05 -0.07 10.05
C TYR A 449 -22.27 -0.92 9.65
N PHE A 450 -22.17 -2.24 9.81
CA PHE A 450 -23.27 -3.15 9.47
C PHE A 450 -24.40 -3.13 10.52
N GLY A 451 -24.08 -3.17 11.82
CA GLY A 451 -25.05 -3.19 12.90
C GLY A 451 -25.85 -1.90 13.04
N GLY A 452 -25.25 -0.76 12.69
CA GLY A 452 -25.89 0.56 12.64
C GLY A 452 -26.57 0.88 11.31
N HIS A 453 -26.62 -0.10 10.38
CA HIS A 453 -27.25 0.04 9.07
C HIS A 453 -26.67 1.18 8.21
N TYR A 454 -25.39 1.50 8.39
CA TYR A 454 -24.73 2.54 7.59
C TYR A 454 -24.63 2.19 6.10
N ASP A 455 -24.65 0.91 5.76
CA ASP A 455 -24.71 0.45 4.37
C ASP A 455 -26.01 0.89 3.69
N GLN A 456 -27.14 0.89 4.39
CA GLN A 456 -28.43 1.36 3.88
C GLN A 456 -28.48 2.88 3.87
N LYS A 457 -28.11 3.53 4.99
CA LYS A 457 -28.09 5.00 5.12
C LYS A 457 -27.24 5.65 4.00
N LEU A 458 -26.06 5.07 3.70
CA LEU A 458 -25.17 5.60 2.66
C LEU A 458 -25.80 5.45 1.27
N ARG A 459 -26.40 4.30 0.94
CA ARG A 459 -27.10 4.08 -0.32
C ARG A 459 -28.30 5.01 -0.49
N GLU A 460 -29.08 5.22 0.54
CA GLU A 460 -30.21 6.17 0.55
C GLU A 460 -29.73 7.60 0.33
N LYS A 461 -28.67 8.02 1.06
CA LYS A 461 -28.09 9.36 0.97
C LYS A 461 -27.52 9.66 -0.42
N LEU A 462 -27.00 8.65 -1.13
CA LEU A 462 -26.40 8.77 -2.47
C LEU A 462 -27.35 8.39 -3.61
N SER A 463 -28.59 8.03 -3.31
CA SER A 463 -29.58 7.69 -4.34
C SER A 463 -29.79 8.88 -5.29
N GLY A 464 -29.62 8.63 -6.59
CA GLY A 464 -29.70 9.67 -7.63
C GLY A 464 -28.47 10.60 -7.73
N ILE A 465 -27.46 10.44 -6.86
CA ILE A 465 -26.21 11.22 -6.87
C ILE A 465 -25.06 10.39 -7.47
N ALA A 466 -24.90 9.15 -7.01
CA ALA A 466 -23.79 8.26 -7.41
C ALA A 466 -24.23 6.79 -7.36
N GLU A 467 -23.49 5.93 -8.10
CA GLU A 467 -23.75 4.50 -8.18
C GLU A 467 -22.65 3.71 -7.44
N ILE A 468 -23.03 2.60 -6.79
CA ILE A 468 -22.08 1.67 -6.18
C ILE A 468 -21.42 0.81 -7.28
N SER A 469 -20.09 0.70 -7.28
CA SER A 469 -19.28 0.02 -8.28
C SER A 469 -18.66 -1.28 -7.78
#